data_eb74e5af68fe83b3e5e71a3d670c482a
#
_entry.id   eb74e5af68fe83b3e5e71a3d670c482a
#
_cell.length_a   1.000
_cell.length_b   1.000
_cell.length_c   1.000
_cell.angle_alpha   90.00
_cell.angle_beta   90.00
_cell.angle_gamma   90.00
#
_symmetry.space_group_name_H-M   'P 1'
#
loop_
_entity.id
_entity.type
_entity.pdbx_description
1 polymer ?
#
loop_
_entity_poly.entity_id
_entity_poly.type
_entity_poly.pdbx_seq_one_letter_code
_entity_poly.pdbx_strand_id
1 'polypeptide(L)'
;MDSSIELPTGYRPSESEPFMNERQKEYFRRKLLAWKDEILRESRSTLSNLQEDIGALPDLADRASTETDRALELRARDRQRKLISKIEAALRRIEEDEYGYCEETGEPISLARLDARPVATLSLEAQERHERSERVHRDD
;
A
#
# COMPACT_ATOMS: atom_id res chain seq x y z
N MET A 1 -5.93 -7.04 18.19
CA MET A 1 -4.57 -7.54 18.16
C MET A 1 -3.76 -6.99 19.31
N ASP A 2 -3.01 -7.84 19.94
CA ASP A 2 -2.28 -7.47 21.15
C ASP A 2 -1.08 -6.59 20.82
N SER A 3 -1.05 -5.38 21.38
CA SER A 3 0.04 -4.42 21.20
C SER A 3 1.21 -4.66 22.19
N SER A 4 1.14 -5.74 22.97
CA SER A 4 2.14 -6.05 23.98
C SER A 4 3.43 -6.65 23.42
N ILE A 5 3.45 -7.01 22.14
CA ILE A 5 4.64 -7.59 21.50
C ILE A 5 5.67 -6.50 21.28
N GLU A 6 6.82 -6.67 21.92
CA GLU A 6 7.93 -5.72 21.78
C GLU A 6 8.87 -6.15 20.67
N LEU A 7 9.30 -5.17 19.86
CA LEU A 7 10.31 -5.40 18.84
C LEU A 7 11.60 -4.71 19.27
N PRO A 8 12.74 -5.41 19.24
CA PRO A 8 14.03 -4.75 19.51
C PRO A 8 14.27 -3.60 18.54
N THR A 9 15.00 -2.59 18.97
CA THR A 9 15.38 -1.47 18.10
C THR A 9 16.14 -2.01 16.88
N GLY A 10 15.69 -1.61 15.68
CA GLY A 10 16.32 -2.06 14.45
C GLY A 10 15.95 -3.49 14.03
N TYR A 11 14.93 -4.08 14.67
CA TYR A 11 14.48 -5.42 14.32
C TYR A 11 14.07 -5.51 12.86
N ARG A 12 14.51 -6.56 12.19
CA ARG A 12 14.05 -6.91 10.83
C ARG A 12 13.75 -8.41 10.79
N PRO A 13 12.65 -8.80 10.11
CA PRO A 13 12.35 -10.22 9.94
C PRO A 13 13.50 -10.96 9.24
N SER A 14 13.78 -12.16 9.71
CA SER A 14 14.88 -12.98 9.22
C SER A 14 14.35 -14.35 8.81
N GLU A 15 14.95 -14.94 7.77
CA GLU A 15 14.60 -16.29 7.32
C GLU A 15 14.99 -17.36 8.33
N SER A 16 15.86 -17.03 9.29
CA SER A 16 16.22 -17.94 10.37
C SER A 16 15.13 -18.09 11.43
N GLU A 17 14.14 -17.21 11.42
CA GLU A 17 12.99 -17.28 12.31
C GLU A 17 11.84 -18.04 11.64
N PRO A 18 10.91 -18.64 12.42
CA PRO A 18 9.70 -19.20 11.82
C PRO A 18 8.93 -18.14 11.05
N PHE A 19 8.47 -18.49 9.84
CA PHE A 19 7.78 -17.54 8.97
C PHE A 19 6.50 -17.03 9.63
N MET A 20 6.32 -15.73 9.59
CA MET A 20 5.16 -15.04 10.20
C MET A 20 4.94 -15.41 11.67
N ASN A 21 6.03 -15.53 12.41
CA ASN A 21 5.93 -15.63 13.87
C ASN A 21 5.37 -14.32 14.42
N GLU A 22 5.10 -14.26 15.72
CA GLU A 22 4.45 -13.10 16.33
C GLU A 22 5.26 -11.80 16.13
N ARG A 23 6.59 -11.87 16.17
CA ARG A 23 7.44 -10.69 15.94
C ARG A 23 7.36 -10.21 14.51
N GLN A 24 7.36 -11.11 13.54
CA GLN A 24 7.26 -10.77 12.12
C GLN A 24 5.91 -10.14 11.81
N LYS A 25 4.82 -10.72 12.31
CA LYS A 25 3.48 -10.15 12.15
C LYS A 25 3.40 -8.74 12.73
N GLU A 26 3.96 -8.53 13.92
CA GLU A 26 3.95 -7.21 14.55
C GLU A 26 4.80 -6.20 13.77
N TYR A 27 5.93 -6.63 13.23
CA TYR A 27 6.76 -5.78 12.36
C TYR A 27 5.96 -5.28 11.15
N PHE A 28 5.31 -6.18 10.44
CA PHE A 28 4.54 -5.80 9.26
C PHE A 28 3.28 -5.00 9.63
N ARG A 29 2.65 -5.33 10.74
CA ARG A 29 1.51 -4.55 11.24
C ARG A 29 1.88 -3.10 11.48
N ARG A 30 2.99 -2.86 12.18
CA ARG A 30 3.47 -1.50 12.44
C ARG A 30 3.85 -0.76 11.18
N LYS A 31 4.49 -1.46 10.25
CA LYS A 31 4.89 -0.89 8.97
C LYS A 31 3.66 -0.46 8.15
N LEU A 32 2.63 -1.29 8.11
CA LEU A 32 1.39 -0.98 7.41
C LEU A 32 0.64 0.18 8.05
N LEU A 33 0.56 0.21 9.38
CA LEU A 33 -0.11 1.30 10.10
C LEU A 33 0.62 2.63 9.90
N ALA A 34 1.94 2.64 9.97
CA ALA A 34 2.73 3.85 9.74
C ALA A 34 2.54 4.37 8.31
N TRP A 35 2.53 3.48 7.34
CA TRP A 35 2.31 3.84 5.93
C TRP A 35 0.91 4.40 5.71
N LYS A 36 -0.11 3.76 6.28
CA LYS A 36 -1.49 4.25 6.22
C LYS A 36 -1.60 5.67 6.79
N ASP A 37 -0.99 5.91 7.93
CA ASP A 37 -1.01 7.22 8.57
C ASP A 37 -0.35 8.28 7.70
N GLU A 38 0.77 7.93 7.07
CA GLU A 38 1.47 8.83 6.13
C GLU A 38 0.59 9.18 4.94
N ILE A 39 -0.09 8.20 4.34
CA ILE A 39 -1.00 8.42 3.21
C ILE A 39 -2.17 9.33 3.62
N LEU A 40 -2.74 9.10 4.80
CA LEU A 40 -3.84 9.92 5.28
C LEU A 40 -3.43 11.37 5.50
N ARG A 41 -2.20 11.61 5.97
CA ARG A 41 -1.68 12.97 6.11
C ARG A 41 -1.48 13.64 4.77
N GLU A 42 -0.97 12.91 3.78
CA GLU A 42 -0.82 13.42 2.41
C GLU A 42 -2.17 13.74 1.79
N SER A 43 -3.17 12.89 1.99
CA SER A 43 -4.53 13.11 1.47
C SER A 43 -5.16 14.38 2.05
N ARG A 44 -4.96 14.64 3.34
CA ARG A 44 -5.47 15.87 3.97
C ARG A 44 -4.80 17.11 3.39
N SER A 45 -3.49 17.03 3.15
CA SER A 45 -2.75 18.13 2.52
C SER A 45 -3.25 18.40 1.11
N THR A 46 -3.49 17.36 0.32
CA THR A 46 -4.03 17.48 -1.04
C THR A 46 -5.41 18.13 -1.03
N LEU A 47 -6.27 17.75 -0.10
CA LEU A 47 -7.61 18.32 0.01
C LEU A 47 -7.54 19.80 0.37
N SER A 48 -6.65 20.17 1.29
CA SER A 48 -6.44 21.57 1.67
C SER A 48 -5.99 22.40 0.47
N ASN A 49 -5.07 21.90 -0.33
CA ASN A 49 -4.59 22.57 -1.54
C ASN A 49 -5.72 22.75 -2.56
N LEU A 50 -6.58 21.76 -2.74
CA LEU A 50 -7.73 21.87 -3.63
C LEU A 50 -8.70 22.98 -3.18
N GLN A 51 -8.94 23.10 -1.89
CA GLN A 51 -9.82 24.11 -1.34
C GLN A 51 -9.25 25.52 -1.52
N GLU A 52 -7.96 25.68 -1.33
CA GLU A 52 -7.26 26.95 -1.55
C GLU A 52 -7.33 27.37 -3.03
N ASP A 53 -7.10 26.42 -3.94
CA ASP A 53 -7.12 26.71 -5.39
C ASP A 53 -8.50 27.17 -5.86
N ILE A 54 -9.57 26.66 -5.29
CA ILE A 54 -10.94 27.05 -5.64
C ILE A 54 -11.19 28.53 -5.33
N GLY A 55 -10.53 29.07 -4.31
CA GLY A 55 -10.72 30.47 -3.89
C GLY A 55 -9.89 31.50 -4.61
N ALA A 56 -8.97 31.11 -5.52
CA ALA A 56 -7.93 31.98 -6.02
C ALA A 56 -7.80 32.03 -7.56
N LEU A 57 -8.90 31.95 -8.33
CA LEU A 57 -8.85 31.86 -9.80
C LEU A 57 -8.98 33.25 -10.46
N PRO A 58 -7.87 33.87 -10.94
CA PRO A 58 -7.94 35.23 -11.49
C PRO A 58 -8.42 35.33 -12.94
N ASP A 59 -8.16 34.34 -13.82
CA ASP A 59 -8.59 34.40 -15.22
C ASP A 59 -8.82 33.01 -15.83
N LEU A 60 -9.26 32.97 -17.12
CA LEU A 60 -9.59 31.73 -17.80
C LEU A 60 -8.41 30.81 -18.04
N ALA A 61 -7.23 31.34 -18.34
CA ALA A 61 -6.03 30.53 -18.57
C ALA A 61 -5.57 29.89 -17.26
N ASP A 62 -5.54 30.67 -16.19
CA ASP A 62 -5.19 30.16 -14.86
C ASP A 62 -6.24 29.17 -14.37
N ARG A 63 -7.52 29.42 -14.70
CA ARG A 63 -8.60 28.49 -14.36
C ARG A 63 -8.42 27.13 -15.05
N ALA A 64 -8.09 27.12 -16.34
CA ALA A 64 -7.88 25.88 -17.09
C ALA A 64 -6.69 25.09 -16.54
N SER A 65 -5.58 25.77 -16.23
CA SER A 65 -4.41 25.13 -15.62
C SER A 65 -4.73 24.57 -14.25
N THR A 66 -5.45 25.32 -13.42
CA THR A 66 -5.87 24.89 -12.09
C THR A 66 -6.81 23.67 -12.16
N GLU A 67 -7.72 23.64 -13.14
CA GLU A 67 -8.59 22.50 -13.34
C GLU A 67 -7.81 21.24 -13.72
N THR A 68 -6.77 21.36 -14.56
CA THR A 68 -5.89 20.25 -14.90
C THR A 68 -5.13 19.75 -13.67
N ASP A 69 -4.57 20.66 -12.88
CA ASP A 69 -3.86 20.33 -11.65
C ASP A 69 -4.79 19.65 -10.65
N ARG A 70 -6.01 20.16 -10.54
CA ARG A 70 -7.04 19.59 -9.66
C ARG A 70 -7.40 18.18 -10.07
N ALA A 71 -7.54 17.93 -11.39
CA ALA A 71 -7.81 16.60 -11.91
C ALA A 71 -6.71 15.61 -11.57
N LEU A 72 -5.44 16.04 -11.67
CA LEU A 72 -4.29 15.21 -11.29
C LEU A 72 -4.28 14.92 -9.79
N GLU A 73 -4.60 15.91 -8.97
CA GLU A 73 -4.68 15.73 -7.51
C GLU A 73 -5.81 14.77 -7.13
N LEU A 74 -6.96 14.85 -7.80
CA LEU A 74 -8.07 13.93 -7.56
C LEU A 74 -7.72 12.49 -7.94
N ARG A 75 -6.97 12.31 -9.02
CA ARG A 75 -6.46 10.97 -9.39
C ARG A 75 -5.49 10.44 -8.36
N ALA A 76 -4.61 11.32 -7.83
CA ALA A 76 -3.69 10.94 -6.76
C ALA A 76 -4.45 10.50 -5.51
N ARG A 77 -5.50 11.24 -5.14
CA ARG A 77 -6.36 10.86 -4.00
C ARG A 77 -7.04 9.52 -4.22
N ASP A 78 -7.50 9.26 -5.44
CA ASP A 78 -8.15 8.00 -5.78
C ASP A 78 -7.17 6.83 -5.64
N ARG A 79 -5.92 6.99 -6.12
CA ARG A 79 -4.88 6.00 -5.94
C ARG A 79 -4.56 5.76 -4.45
N GLN A 80 -4.49 6.85 -3.67
CA GLN A 80 -4.25 6.77 -2.23
C GLN A 80 -5.36 6.01 -1.52
N ARG A 81 -6.61 6.25 -1.89
CA ARG A 81 -7.77 5.53 -1.32
C ARG A 81 -7.69 4.04 -1.61
N LYS A 82 -7.35 3.66 -2.85
CA LYS A 82 -7.18 2.26 -3.22
C LYS A 82 -6.04 1.61 -2.45
N LEU A 83 -4.95 2.34 -2.25
CA LEU A 83 -3.80 1.85 -1.50
C LEU A 83 -4.16 1.63 -0.03
N ILE A 84 -4.90 2.57 0.58
CA ILE A 84 -5.39 2.42 1.95
C ILE A 84 -6.25 1.17 2.07
N SER A 85 -7.12 0.91 1.10
CA SER A 85 -7.95 -0.29 1.07
C SER A 85 -7.09 -1.56 1.06
N LYS A 86 -6.01 -1.58 0.29
CA LYS A 86 -5.07 -2.70 0.25
C LYS A 86 -4.33 -2.87 1.59
N ILE A 87 -3.97 -1.77 2.22
CA ILE A 87 -3.32 -1.80 3.53
C ILE A 87 -4.26 -2.38 4.58
N GLU A 88 -5.51 -1.94 4.59
CA GLU A 88 -6.51 -2.46 5.52
C GLU A 88 -6.77 -3.95 5.30
N ALA A 89 -6.79 -4.40 4.05
CA ALA A 89 -6.92 -5.83 3.73
C ALA A 89 -5.72 -6.62 4.25
N ALA A 90 -4.50 -6.07 4.12
CA ALA A 90 -3.30 -6.71 4.65
C ALA A 90 -3.34 -6.81 6.17
N LEU A 91 -3.80 -5.76 6.85
CA LEU A 91 -3.96 -5.78 8.31
C LEU A 91 -4.95 -6.85 8.75
N ARG A 92 -6.06 -7.02 8.02
CA ARG A 92 -7.03 -8.08 8.32
C ARG A 92 -6.40 -9.47 8.16
N ARG A 93 -5.59 -9.66 7.12
CA ARG A 93 -4.91 -10.95 6.93
C ARG A 93 -3.92 -11.25 8.05
N ILE A 94 -3.25 -10.22 8.59
CA ILE A 94 -2.38 -10.42 9.76
C ILE A 94 -3.20 -10.93 10.95
N GLU A 95 -4.37 -10.36 11.22
CA GLU A 95 -5.22 -10.80 12.31
C GLU A 95 -5.77 -12.21 12.11
N GLU A 96 -5.99 -12.60 10.85
CA GLU A 96 -6.52 -13.92 10.51
C GLU A 96 -5.42 -14.98 10.28
N ASP A 97 -4.16 -14.61 10.51
CA ASP A 97 -2.99 -15.47 10.29
C ASP A 97 -2.84 -15.96 8.84
N GLU A 98 -3.27 -15.14 7.89
CA GLU A 98 -3.20 -15.42 6.47
C GLU A 98 -2.21 -14.53 5.72
N TYR A 99 -1.63 -13.56 6.40
CA TYR A 99 -0.70 -12.60 5.78
C TYR A 99 0.61 -13.27 5.37
N GLY A 100 1.12 -12.87 4.20
CA GLY A 100 2.44 -13.29 3.74
C GLY A 100 2.45 -14.51 2.84
N TYR A 101 1.30 -15.07 2.55
CA TYR A 101 1.18 -16.23 1.67
C TYR A 101 0.62 -15.83 0.32
N CYS A 102 1.17 -16.41 -0.75
CA CYS A 102 0.71 -16.14 -2.11
C CYS A 102 -0.71 -16.66 -2.31
N GLU A 103 -1.58 -15.81 -2.81
CA GLU A 103 -2.98 -16.18 -3.05
C GLU A 103 -3.14 -17.29 -4.10
N GLU A 104 -2.22 -17.39 -5.05
CA GLU A 104 -2.29 -18.40 -6.09
C GLU A 104 -1.70 -19.74 -5.68
N THR A 105 -0.55 -19.73 -5.02
CA THR A 105 0.22 -20.93 -4.74
C THR A 105 0.09 -21.42 -3.30
N GLY A 106 -0.31 -20.54 -2.39
CA GLY A 106 -0.33 -20.84 -0.96
C GLY A 106 1.04 -20.85 -0.32
N GLU A 107 2.11 -20.63 -1.08
CA GLU A 107 3.47 -20.63 -0.57
C GLU A 107 3.83 -19.28 0.06
N PRO A 108 4.77 -19.27 1.02
CA PRO A 108 5.22 -18.00 1.59
C PRO A 108 5.79 -17.05 0.55
N ILE A 109 5.42 -15.77 0.66
CA ILE A 109 6.05 -14.70 -0.11
C ILE A 109 7.36 -14.35 0.61
N SER A 110 8.43 -14.09 -0.15
CA SER A 110 9.72 -13.79 0.47
C SER A 110 9.64 -12.58 1.41
N LEU A 111 10.37 -12.63 2.50
CA LEU A 111 10.41 -11.51 3.46
C LEU A 111 10.92 -10.23 2.81
N ALA A 112 11.89 -10.34 1.89
CA ALA A 112 12.41 -9.18 1.16
C ALA A 112 11.33 -8.51 0.34
N ARG A 113 10.49 -9.30 -0.34
CA ARG A 113 9.39 -8.76 -1.14
C ARG A 113 8.33 -8.11 -0.25
N LEU A 114 7.98 -8.74 0.86
CA LEU A 114 7.01 -8.18 1.82
C LEU A 114 7.53 -6.89 2.45
N ASP A 115 8.83 -6.83 2.75
CA ASP A 115 9.41 -5.63 3.32
C ASP A 115 9.39 -4.47 2.33
N ALA A 116 9.64 -4.76 1.06
CA ALA A 116 9.57 -3.76 -0.01
C ALA A 116 8.14 -3.40 -0.38
N ARG A 117 7.22 -4.36 -0.32
CA ARG A 117 5.82 -4.16 -0.68
C ARG A 117 4.90 -4.90 0.30
N PRO A 118 4.60 -4.28 1.45
CA PRO A 118 3.83 -4.96 2.51
C PRO A 118 2.42 -5.38 2.12
N VAL A 119 1.85 -4.81 1.05
CA VAL A 119 0.51 -5.18 0.58
C VAL A 119 0.55 -6.29 -0.47
N ALA A 120 1.71 -6.85 -0.78
CA ALA A 120 1.83 -7.91 -1.79
C ALA A 120 1.00 -9.14 -1.41
N THR A 121 0.26 -9.67 -2.38
CA THR A 121 -0.58 -10.87 -2.24
C THR A 121 -0.12 -12.00 -3.13
N LEU A 122 0.87 -11.76 -3.96
CA LEU A 122 1.42 -12.74 -4.89
C LEU A 122 2.93 -12.81 -4.73
N SER A 123 3.48 -14.02 -4.87
CA SER A 123 4.91 -14.19 -4.99
C SER A 123 5.39 -13.51 -6.27
N LEU A 124 6.70 -13.27 -6.38
CA LEU A 124 7.27 -12.66 -7.57
C LEU A 124 6.94 -13.47 -8.83
N GLU A 125 7.05 -14.79 -8.74
CA GLU A 125 6.77 -15.69 -9.87
C GLU A 125 5.30 -15.63 -10.28
N ALA A 126 4.38 -15.60 -9.31
CA ALA A 126 2.95 -15.48 -9.60
C ALA A 126 2.62 -14.13 -10.22
N GLN A 127 3.25 -13.05 -9.74
CA GLN A 127 3.07 -11.72 -10.30
C GLN A 127 3.55 -11.66 -11.75
N GLU A 128 4.70 -12.26 -12.05
CA GLU A 128 5.22 -12.32 -13.41
C GLU A 128 4.31 -13.10 -14.34
N ARG A 129 3.72 -14.21 -13.85
CA ARG A 129 2.76 -14.98 -14.66
C ARG A 129 1.51 -14.16 -14.98
N HIS A 130 1.00 -13.39 -14.01
CA HIS A 130 -0.13 -12.49 -14.23
C HIS A 130 0.18 -11.45 -15.30
N GLU A 131 1.33 -10.82 -15.23
CA GLU A 131 1.73 -9.80 -16.18
C GLU A 131 1.87 -10.37 -17.59
N ARG A 132 2.41 -11.57 -17.73
CA ARG A 132 2.50 -12.25 -19.03
C ARG A 132 1.13 -12.59 -19.58
N SER A 133 0.23 -13.10 -18.74
CA SER A 133 -1.13 -13.43 -19.15
C SER A 133 -1.89 -12.20 -19.64
N GLU A 134 -1.77 -11.09 -18.94
CA GLU A 134 -2.38 -9.84 -19.35
C GLU A 134 -1.85 -9.34 -20.69
N ARG A 135 -0.56 -9.47 -20.92
CA ARG A 135 0.05 -9.08 -22.22
C ARG A 135 -0.48 -9.93 -23.37
N VAL A 136 -0.58 -11.24 -23.17
CA VAL A 136 -1.11 -12.15 -24.18
C VAL A 136 -2.56 -11.80 -24.51
N HIS A 137 -3.37 -11.53 -23.49
CA HIS A 137 -4.77 -11.17 -23.70
C HIS A 137 -4.96 -9.82 -24.39
N ARG A 138 -4.01 -8.88 -24.20
CA ARG A 138 -4.05 -7.61 -24.91
C ARG A 138 -3.71 -7.72 -26.38
N ASP A 139 -2.85 -8.67 -26.72
CA ASP A 139 -2.38 -8.88 -28.11
C ASP A 139 -3.39 -9.67 -28.96
N ASP A 140 -4.37 -10.25 -28.31
CA ASP A 140 -5.47 -10.92 -28.96
C ASP A 140 -6.58 -9.90 -29.27
#